data_be923545237c0c9155294e282e45bbbe
#
_entry.id   be923545237c0c9155294e282e45bbbe
#
_cell.length_a   1.000
_cell.length_b   1.000
_cell.length_c   1.000
_cell.angle_alpha   90.00
_cell.angle_beta   90.00
_cell.angle_gamma   90.00
#
_symmetry.space_group_name_H-M   'P 1'
#
loop_
_entity.id
_entity.type
_entity.pdbx_description
1 polymer ?
#
loop_
_entity_poly.entity_id
_entity_poly.type
_entity_poly.pdbx_seq_one_letter_code
_entity_poly.pdbx_strand_id
1 'polypeptide(L)'
;FQIGKLPNDWSPSNNGWPIFVSLFFNVFDSKDVFTLMQIQKLLSVVSSILTIIPVYFLCKKFVARKFAIIGASLLAFDPRLMINSFLGVTDPIYLLLITSSLVLFLYSDKKLVYFSFALLSLATIIRAEGLIFLLVLSVMFFIRHRKENWKIIGKYLILLVIFILIILPISIYRVEVI
;
A
#
# COMPACT_ATOMS: atom_id res chain seq x y z
N PHE A 1 12.44 12.76 11.68
CA PHE A 1 11.05 13.25 11.63
C PHE A 1 10.61 13.98 12.90
N GLN A 2 11.04 13.56 14.10
CA GLN A 2 10.76 14.30 15.35
C GLN A 2 11.32 15.73 15.36
N ILE A 3 12.31 16.02 14.52
CA ILE A 3 12.97 17.33 14.42
C ILE A 3 12.41 18.13 13.21
N GLY A 4 11.47 17.58 12.45
CA GLY A 4 10.90 18.19 11.24
C GLY A 4 11.90 18.33 10.06
N LYS A 5 13.07 17.69 10.15
CA LYS A 5 14.08 17.68 9.08
C LYS A 5 14.42 16.25 8.67
N LEU A 6 14.56 16.01 7.38
CA LEU A 6 15.13 14.77 6.85
C LEU A 6 16.65 14.78 7.02
N PRO A 7 17.29 13.63 7.33
CA PRO A 7 18.76 13.55 7.30
C PRO A 7 19.28 13.83 5.89
N ASN A 8 20.35 14.63 5.79
CA ASN A 8 20.91 15.08 4.51
C ASN A 8 21.42 13.94 3.60
N ASP A 9 21.71 12.76 4.18
CA ASP A 9 22.28 11.60 3.48
C ASP A 9 21.24 10.53 3.14
N TRP A 10 19.96 10.84 3.23
CA TRP A 10 18.92 9.83 3.03
C TRP A 10 18.60 9.63 1.55
N SER A 11 18.77 8.38 1.09
CA SER A 11 18.32 7.96 -0.25
C SER A 11 16.81 8.24 -0.41
N PRO A 12 16.39 8.92 -1.50
CA PRO A 12 15.01 9.34 -1.72
C PRO A 12 14.02 8.19 -1.97
N SER A 13 14.47 6.94 -2.00
CA SER A 13 13.61 5.77 -2.17
C SER A 13 13.01 5.30 -0.84
N ASN A 14 11.71 5.05 -0.79
CA ASN A 14 10.99 4.40 0.32
C ASN A 14 10.74 5.24 1.59
N ASN A 15 10.52 6.56 1.47
CA ASN A 15 10.23 7.43 2.62
C ASN A 15 8.82 7.26 3.22
N GLY A 16 7.91 6.57 2.55
CA GLY A 16 6.54 6.41 3.00
C GLY A 16 6.40 5.65 4.31
N TRP A 17 7.23 4.63 4.54
CA TRP A 17 7.19 3.87 5.79
C TRP A 17 7.60 4.69 7.01
N PRO A 18 8.73 5.40 7.02
CA PRO A 18 9.08 6.30 8.11
C PRO A 18 8.05 7.40 8.36
N ILE A 19 7.43 7.96 7.31
CA ILE A 19 6.35 8.95 7.45
C ILE A 19 5.14 8.31 8.14
N PHE A 20 4.73 7.13 7.72
CA PHE A 20 3.61 6.41 8.33
C PHE A 20 3.87 6.09 9.81
N VAL A 21 5.06 5.57 10.13
CA VAL A 21 5.44 5.24 11.51
C VAL A 21 5.55 6.48 12.39
N SER A 22 6.02 7.63 11.85
CA SER A 22 6.15 8.89 12.59
C SER A 22 4.81 9.42 13.11
N LEU A 23 3.69 9.14 12.44
CA LEU A 23 2.35 9.50 12.92
C LEU A 23 2.04 8.82 14.26
N PHE A 24 2.46 7.57 14.41
CA PHE A 24 2.27 6.83 15.67
C PHE A 24 3.25 7.26 16.75
N PHE A 25 4.49 7.62 16.38
CA PHE A 25 5.47 8.14 17.34
C PHE A 25 4.99 9.42 18.03
N ASN A 26 4.32 10.30 17.28
CA ASN A 26 3.73 11.53 17.85
C ASN A 26 2.60 11.24 18.85
N VAL A 27 1.88 10.13 18.69
CA VAL A 27 0.80 9.74 19.61
C VAL A 27 1.35 9.21 20.93
N PHE A 28 2.47 8.49 20.88
CA PHE A 28 3.05 7.84 22.07
C PHE A 28 4.04 8.71 22.84
N ASP A 29 4.42 9.88 22.30
CA ASP A 29 5.34 10.90 22.88
C ASP A 29 6.55 10.30 23.63
N SER A 30 7.06 9.17 23.17
CA SER A 30 8.20 8.48 23.77
C SER A 30 9.49 8.92 23.11
N LYS A 31 10.48 9.30 23.92
CA LYS A 31 11.85 9.61 23.45
C LYS A 31 12.77 8.37 23.48
N ASP A 32 12.31 7.27 24.04
CA ASP A 32 13.08 6.04 24.13
C ASP A 32 13.11 5.30 22.79
N VAL A 33 14.31 5.13 22.25
CA VAL A 33 14.54 4.47 20.95
C VAL A 33 14.01 3.04 20.94
N PHE A 34 14.12 2.32 22.08
CA PHE A 34 13.65 0.95 22.18
C PHE A 34 12.13 0.86 22.05
N THR A 35 11.40 1.74 22.69
CA THR A 35 9.94 1.86 22.58
C THR A 35 9.51 2.17 21.14
N LEU A 36 10.21 3.10 20.47
CA LEU A 36 9.93 3.45 19.07
C LEU A 36 10.15 2.25 18.12
N MET A 37 11.20 1.47 18.34
CA MET A 37 11.44 0.24 17.58
C MET A 37 10.35 -0.80 17.81
N GLN A 38 9.84 -0.94 19.03
CA GLN A 38 8.74 -1.87 19.32
C GLN A 38 7.43 -1.45 18.63
N ILE A 39 7.10 -0.15 18.62
CA ILE A 39 5.95 0.39 17.91
C ILE A 39 6.06 0.07 16.40
N GLN A 40 7.21 0.30 15.80
CA GLN A 40 7.45 -0.01 14.40
C GLN A 40 7.23 -1.50 14.10
N LYS A 41 7.78 -2.40 14.93
CA LYS A 41 7.56 -3.85 14.80
C LYS A 41 6.09 -4.23 14.95
N LEU A 42 5.41 -3.67 15.94
CA LEU A 42 3.99 -3.90 16.17
C LEU A 42 3.15 -3.52 14.94
N LEU A 43 3.39 -2.34 14.36
CA LEU A 43 2.70 -1.88 13.15
C LEU A 43 2.94 -2.82 11.97
N SER A 44 4.16 -3.32 11.82
CA SER A 44 4.51 -4.27 10.77
C SER A 44 3.79 -5.61 10.96
N VAL A 45 3.76 -6.15 12.20
CA VAL A 45 3.05 -7.40 12.53
C VAL A 45 1.54 -7.24 12.30
N VAL A 46 0.94 -6.16 12.77
CA VAL A 46 -0.49 -5.88 12.56
C VAL A 46 -0.80 -5.80 11.07
N SER A 47 0.03 -5.13 10.28
CA SER A 47 -0.13 -5.05 8.81
C SER A 47 -0.05 -6.43 8.16
N SER A 48 0.86 -7.28 8.61
CA SER A 48 0.98 -8.67 8.13
C SER A 48 -0.28 -9.50 8.41
N ILE A 49 -0.81 -9.42 9.63
CA ILE A 49 -2.05 -10.11 10.01
C ILE A 49 -3.23 -9.61 9.18
N LEU A 50 -3.37 -8.30 9.02
CA LEU A 50 -4.44 -7.69 8.24
C LEU A 50 -4.37 -8.09 6.75
N THR A 51 -3.19 -8.38 6.22
CA THR A 51 -3.00 -8.81 4.83
C THR A 51 -3.69 -10.14 4.51
N ILE A 52 -3.91 -10.98 5.49
CA ILE A 52 -4.60 -12.28 5.32
C ILE A 52 -6.02 -12.07 4.77
N ILE A 53 -6.70 -10.99 5.20
CA ILE A 53 -8.08 -10.69 4.80
C ILE A 53 -8.18 -10.41 3.28
N PRO A 54 -7.48 -9.42 2.72
CA PRO A 54 -7.55 -9.16 1.28
C PRO A 54 -7.01 -10.33 0.46
N VAL A 55 -6.00 -11.05 0.93
CA VAL A 55 -5.51 -12.24 0.22
C VAL A 55 -6.55 -13.35 0.17
N TYR A 56 -7.29 -13.60 1.25
CA TYR A 56 -8.42 -14.53 1.23
C TYR A 56 -9.46 -14.12 0.18
N PHE A 57 -9.86 -12.85 0.13
CA PHE A 57 -10.82 -12.37 -0.85
C PHE A 57 -10.26 -12.45 -2.28
N LEU A 58 -8.98 -12.14 -2.46
CA LEU A 58 -8.31 -12.27 -3.76
C LEU A 58 -8.35 -13.73 -4.25
N CYS A 59 -7.95 -14.68 -3.41
CA CYS A 59 -8.01 -16.10 -3.74
C CYS A 59 -9.45 -16.56 -4.04
N LYS A 60 -10.43 -16.13 -3.23
CA LYS A 60 -11.84 -16.47 -3.40
C LYS A 60 -12.42 -16.01 -4.74
N LYS A 61 -11.81 -15.01 -5.39
CA LYS A 61 -12.20 -14.54 -6.72
C LYS A 61 -11.93 -15.57 -7.81
N PHE A 62 -10.88 -16.39 -7.63
CA PHE A 62 -10.39 -17.32 -8.66
C PHE A 62 -10.64 -18.78 -8.32
N VAL A 63 -10.76 -19.12 -7.02
CA VAL A 63 -10.94 -20.51 -6.57
C VAL A 63 -12.08 -20.65 -5.57
N ALA A 64 -12.54 -21.89 -5.35
CA ALA A 64 -13.58 -22.18 -4.37
C ALA A 64 -13.12 -21.83 -2.94
N ARG A 65 -14.09 -21.52 -2.07
CA ARG A 65 -13.87 -21.04 -0.70
C ARG A 65 -12.87 -21.90 0.10
N LYS A 66 -12.91 -23.22 -0.04
CA LYS A 66 -12.00 -24.14 0.66
C LYS A 66 -10.54 -23.88 0.28
N PHE A 67 -10.25 -23.73 -1.02
CA PHE A 67 -8.90 -23.45 -1.52
C PHE A 67 -8.45 -22.02 -1.24
N ALA A 68 -9.38 -21.06 -1.18
CA ALA A 68 -9.06 -19.68 -0.79
C ALA A 68 -8.56 -19.59 0.66
N ILE A 69 -9.13 -20.41 1.57
CA ILE A 69 -8.64 -20.49 2.95
C ILE A 69 -7.21 -21.05 2.97
N ILE A 70 -6.94 -22.11 2.20
CA ILE A 70 -5.57 -22.68 2.10
C ILE A 70 -4.59 -21.63 1.59
N GLY A 71 -4.93 -20.90 0.52
CA GLY A 71 -4.07 -19.86 -0.02
C GLY A 71 -3.77 -18.74 0.99
N ALA A 72 -4.77 -18.27 1.73
CA ALA A 72 -4.59 -17.28 2.79
C ALA A 72 -3.75 -17.84 3.97
N SER A 73 -3.92 -19.11 4.32
CA SER A 73 -3.14 -19.77 5.35
C SER A 73 -1.67 -19.91 4.94
N LEU A 74 -1.38 -20.26 3.69
CA LEU A 74 -0.02 -20.36 3.18
C LEU A 74 0.71 -19.01 3.31
N LEU A 75 0.02 -17.89 3.01
CA LEU A 75 0.60 -16.56 3.23
C LEU A 75 0.81 -16.29 4.73
N ALA A 76 -0.15 -16.64 5.59
CA ALA A 76 -0.05 -16.41 7.03
C ALA A 76 1.15 -17.11 7.67
N PHE A 77 1.52 -18.28 7.15
CA PHE A 77 2.65 -19.08 7.61
C PHE A 77 3.91 -18.94 6.73
N ASP A 78 3.95 -17.94 5.84
CA ASP A 78 5.13 -17.65 5.05
C ASP A 78 6.29 -17.18 5.95
N PRO A 79 7.42 -17.94 6.04
CA PRO A 79 8.50 -17.60 6.95
C PRO A 79 9.14 -16.25 6.65
N ARG A 80 9.21 -15.86 5.37
CA ARG A 80 9.79 -14.60 4.95
C ARG A 80 8.94 -13.42 5.39
N LEU A 81 7.61 -13.53 5.23
CA LEU A 81 6.69 -12.50 5.69
C LEU A 81 6.71 -12.36 7.21
N MET A 82 6.78 -13.48 7.94
CA MET A 82 6.91 -13.48 9.39
C MET A 82 8.19 -12.78 9.85
N ILE A 83 9.36 -13.15 9.30
CA ILE A 83 10.65 -12.53 9.64
C ILE A 83 10.61 -11.03 9.34
N ASN A 84 10.12 -10.63 8.16
CA ASN A 84 10.01 -9.22 7.78
C ASN A 84 9.09 -8.44 8.72
N SER A 85 8.02 -9.07 9.21
CA SER A 85 7.12 -8.44 10.18
C SER A 85 7.81 -8.17 11.52
N PHE A 86 8.61 -9.13 12.02
CA PHE A 86 9.37 -8.97 13.27
C PHE A 86 10.52 -7.98 13.13
N LEU A 87 11.08 -7.81 11.93
CA LEU A 87 12.09 -6.79 11.66
C LEU A 87 11.51 -5.37 11.57
N GLY A 88 10.19 -5.23 11.40
CA GLY A 88 9.54 -3.93 11.27
C GLY A 88 9.80 -3.24 9.93
N VAL A 89 9.99 -4.01 8.86
CA VAL A 89 10.26 -3.49 7.51
C VAL A 89 8.98 -3.10 6.75
N THR A 90 9.14 -2.53 5.56
CA THR A 90 8.06 -1.99 4.72
C THR A 90 7.18 -3.03 4.05
N ASP A 91 7.66 -4.28 3.91
CA ASP A 91 6.99 -5.32 3.11
C ASP A 91 5.56 -5.63 3.56
N PRO A 92 5.25 -5.80 4.86
CA PRO A 92 3.90 -6.14 5.30
C PRO A 92 2.85 -5.07 4.95
N ILE A 93 3.14 -3.80 5.20
CA ILE A 93 2.20 -2.72 4.89
C ILE A 93 2.05 -2.53 3.37
N TYR A 94 3.14 -2.70 2.61
CA TYR A 94 3.09 -2.64 1.17
C TYR A 94 2.20 -3.75 0.59
N LEU A 95 2.36 -5.00 1.05
CA LEU A 95 1.53 -6.13 0.65
C LEU A 95 0.05 -5.92 1.03
N LEU A 96 -0.23 -5.39 2.22
CA LEU A 96 -1.57 -5.05 2.64
C LEU A 96 -2.25 -4.06 1.68
N LEU A 97 -1.56 -2.99 1.31
CA LEU A 97 -2.10 -1.95 0.43
C LEU A 97 -2.29 -2.46 -1.00
N ILE A 98 -1.32 -3.18 -1.56
CA ILE A 98 -1.42 -3.73 -2.92
C ILE A 98 -2.54 -4.77 -3.02
N THR A 99 -2.59 -5.73 -2.09
CA THR A 99 -3.62 -6.78 -2.12
C THR A 99 -5.01 -6.20 -1.89
N SER A 100 -5.16 -5.21 -1.00
CA SER A 100 -6.42 -4.50 -0.77
C SER A 100 -6.83 -3.71 -2.00
N SER A 101 -5.91 -3.02 -2.67
CA SER A 101 -6.15 -2.32 -3.93
C SER A 101 -6.66 -3.28 -5.01
N LEU A 102 -6.01 -4.42 -5.20
CA LEU A 102 -6.43 -5.45 -6.17
C LEU A 102 -7.82 -6.01 -5.86
N VAL A 103 -8.10 -6.33 -4.59
CA VAL A 103 -9.41 -6.80 -4.17
C VAL A 103 -10.49 -5.77 -4.46
N LEU A 104 -10.29 -4.53 -4.05
CA LEU A 104 -11.24 -3.45 -4.33
C LEU A 104 -11.46 -3.27 -5.82
N PHE A 105 -10.44 -3.36 -6.65
CA PHE A 105 -10.56 -3.28 -8.10
C PHE A 105 -11.37 -4.45 -8.68
N LEU A 106 -11.14 -5.68 -8.21
CA LEU A 106 -11.75 -6.89 -8.76
C LEU A 106 -13.20 -7.10 -8.30
N TYR A 107 -13.54 -6.72 -7.06
CA TYR A 107 -14.87 -6.92 -6.49
C TYR A 107 -15.81 -5.74 -6.69
N SER A 108 -15.29 -4.63 -7.19
CA SER A 108 -15.93 -3.36 -7.02
C SER A 108 -17.00 -3.04 -8.05
N ASP A 109 -18.05 -2.43 -7.54
CA ASP A 109 -18.92 -1.49 -8.24
C ASP A 109 -18.16 -0.16 -8.49
N LYS A 110 -18.68 0.66 -9.39
CA LYS A 110 -18.03 1.87 -9.95
C LYS A 110 -17.30 2.79 -8.95
N LYS A 111 -17.77 2.88 -7.69
CA LYS A 111 -17.18 3.80 -6.68
C LYS A 111 -15.90 3.28 -6.02
N LEU A 112 -15.81 1.98 -5.76
CA LEU A 112 -14.67 1.40 -5.06
C LEU A 112 -13.39 1.34 -5.93
N VAL A 113 -13.51 1.46 -7.25
CA VAL A 113 -12.35 1.57 -8.16
C VAL A 113 -11.52 2.82 -7.81
N TYR A 114 -12.14 3.93 -7.39
CA TYR A 114 -11.42 5.12 -6.96
C TYR A 114 -10.59 4.85 -5.70
N PHE A 115 -11.15 4.13 -4.74
CA PHE A 115 -10.42 3.72 -3.53
C PHE A 115 -9.28 2.74 -3.84
N SER A 116 -9.43 1.88 -4.84
CA SER A 116 -8.35 1.00 -5.30
C SER A 116 -7.13 1.82 -5.75
N PHE A 117 -7.32 2.85 -6.57
CA PHE A 117 -6.22 3.71 -7.02
C PHE A 117 -5.66 4.58 -5.87
N ALA A 118 -6.49 5.01 -4.92
CA ALA A 118 -6.01 5.70 -3.72
C ALA A 118 -5.11 4.81 -2.85
N LEU A 119 -5.49 3.54 -2.61
CA LEU A 119 -4.63 2.59 -1.90
C LEU A 119 -3.35 2.27 -2.66
N LEU A 120 -3.43 2.20 -3.99
CA LEU A 120 -2.25 1.99 -4.82
C LEU A 120 -1.27 3.17 -4.74
N SER A 121 -1.76 4.41 -4.69
CA SER A 121 -0.90 5.58 -4.51
C SER A 121 -0.20 5.56 -3.15
N LEU A 122 -0.89 5.18 -2.07
CA LEU A 122 -0.27 4.99 -0.75
C LEU A 122 0.79 3.89 -0.79
N ALA A 123 0.54 2.77 -1.47
CA ALA A 123 1.53 1.72 -1.67
C ALA A 123 2.76 2.23 -2.42
N THR A 124 2.57 3.07 -3.45
CA THR A 124 3.65 3.67 -4.24
C THR A 124 4.49 4.64 -3.42
N ILE A 125 3.89 5.36 -2.47
CA ILE A 125 4.61 6.21 -1.52
C ILE A 125 5.53 5.37 -0.61
N ILE A 126 5.05 4.21 -0.18
CA ILE A 126 5.84 3.31 0.67
C ILE A 126 6.95 2.65 -0.14
N ARG A 127 6.66 2.20 -1.36
CA ARG A 127 7.63 1.56 -2.25
C ARG A 127 7.36 1.93 -3.71
N ALA A 128 8.41 2.34 -4.41
CA ALA A 128 8.34 2.77 -5.81
C ALA A 128 7.83 1.66 -6.77
N GLU A 129 7.96 0.39 -6.38
CA GLU A 129 7.44 -0.76 -7.13
C GLU A 129 5.91 -0.72 -7.31
N GLY A 130 5.20 0.09 -6.51
CA GLY A 130 3.77 0.36 -6.69
C GLY A 130 3.44 0.94 -8.08
N LEU A 131 4.38 1.62 -8.76
CA LEU A 131 4.20 2.10 -10.13
C LEU A 131 3.98 0.95 -11.13
N ILE A 132 4.58 -0.21 -10.91
CA ILE A 132 4.36 -1.39 -11.75
C ILE A 132 2.89 -1.83 -11.64
N PHE A 133 2.35 -1.82 -10.43
CA PHE A 133 0.94 -2.14 -10.21
C PHE A 133 -0.02 -1.09 -10.79
N LEU A 134 0.40 0.18 -10.88
CA LEU A 134 -0.37 1.20 -11.60
C LEU A 134 -0.56 0.81 -13.08
N LEU A 135 0.50 0.35 -13.75
CA LEU A 135 0.41 -0.12 -15.12
C LEU A 135 -0.55 -1.32 -15.22
N VAL A 136 -0.42 -2.30 -14.32
CA VAL A 136 -1.30 -3.48 -14.28
C VAL A 136 -2.77 -3.07 -14.11
N LEU A 137 -3.08 -2.24 -13.10
CA LEU A 137 -4.46 -1.79 -12.87
C LEU A 137 -5.00 -0.93 -14.01
N SER A 138 -4.15 -0.12 -14.66
CA SER A 138 -4.53 0.66 -15.83
C SER A 138 -4.94 -0.24 -17.00
N VAL A 139 -4.13 -1.24 -17.33
CA VAL A 139 -4.46 -2.21 -18.38
C VAL A 139 -5.76 -2.95 -18.04
N MET A 140 -5.90 -3.43 -16.79
CA MET A 140 -7.12 -4.10 -16.35
C MET A 140 -8.35 -3.18 -16.41
N PHE A 141 -8.19 -1.89 -16.11
CA PHE A 141 -9.25 -0.90 -16.20
C PHE A 141 -9.74 -0.75 -17.65
N PHE A 142 -8.85 -0.59 -18.63
CA PHE A 142 -9.20 -0.49 -20.03
C PHE A 142 -9.84 -1.78 -20.58
N ILE A 143 -9.33 -2.94 -20.21
CA ILE A 143 -9.93 -4.24 -20.58
C ILE A 143 -11.36 -4.35 -20.06
N ARG A 144 -11.58 -3.98 -18.79
CA ARG A 144 -12.89 -4.07 -18.13
C ARG A 144 -13.94 -3.14 -18.74
N HIS A 145 -13.53 -1.93 -19.12
CA HIS A 145 -14.43 -0.88 -19.62
C HIS A 145 -14.39 -0.70 -21.14
N ARG A 146 -13.79 -1.62 -21.89
CA ARG A 146 -13.59 -1.52 -23.34
C ARG A 146 -14.86 -1.23 -24.16
N LYS A 147 -16.04 -1.46 -23.58
CA LYS A 147 -17.34 -1.19 -24.23
C LYS A 147 -17.86 0.23 -23.98
N GLU A 148 -17.22 0.99 -23.12
CA GLU A 148 -17.64 2.34 -22.74
C GLU A 148 -16.86 3.39 -23.56
N ASN A 149 -17.18 3.66 -24.79
CA ASN A 149 -16.61 4.68 -25.71
C ASN A 149 -15.72 5.77 -25.01
N TRP A 150 -15.66 6.98 -25.51
CA TRP A 150 -14.85 8.12 -25.00
C TRP A 150 -15.02 8.44 -23.51
N LYS A 151 -16.12 8.07 -22.86
CA LYS A 151 -16.36 8.26 -21.42
C LYS A 151 -15.35 7.52 -20.53
N ILE A 152 -14.70 6.49 -21.07
CA ILE A 152 -13.67 5.72 -20.35
C ILE A 152 -12.45 6.59 -20.05
N ILE A 153 -12.04 7.45 -21.00
CA ILE A 153 -10.87 8.32 -20.86
C ILE A 153 -11.08 9.31 -19.73
N GLY A 154 -12.27 9.94 -19.65
CA GLY A 154 -12.60 10.86 -18.57
C GLY A 154 -12.56 10.18 -17.18
N LYS A 155 -13.10 8.95 -17.06
CA LYS A 155 -13.03 8.18 -15.80
C LYS A 155 -11.59 7.83 -15.44
N TYR A 156 -10.78 7.42 -16.40
CA TYR A 156 -9.38 7.10 -16.17
C TYR A 156 -8.56 8.32 -15.75
N LEU A 157 -8.81 9.48 -16.37
CA LEU A 157 -8.16 10.74 -15.96
C LEU A 157 -8.47 11.09 -14.50
N ILE A 158 -9.70 10.89 -14.03
CA ILE A 158 -10.04 11.11 -12.61
C ILE A 158 -9.23 10.16 -11.71
N LEU A 159 -9.07 8.89 -12.09
CA LEU A 159 -8.27 7.91 -11.34
C LEU A 159 -6.80 8.33 -11.28
N LEU A 160 -6.23 8.80 -12.40
CA LEU A 160 -4.87 9.33 -12.43
C LEU A 160 -4.71 10.59 -11.59
N VAL A 161 -5.68 11.49 -11.63
CA VAL A 161 -5.67 12.70 -10.78
C VAL A 161 -5.66 12.33 -9.31
N ILE A 162 -6.49 11.38 -8.87
CA ILE A 162 -6.48 10.87 -7.48
C ILE A 162 -5.10 10.31 -7.13
N PHE A 163 -4.53 9.50 -8.01
CA PHE A 163 -3.22 8.90 -7.81
C PHE A 163 -2.13 9.96 -7.67
N ILE A 164 -2.10 10.94 -8.56
CA ILE A 164 -1.13 12.04 -8.55
C ILE A 164 -1.33 12.93 -7.32
N LEU A 165 -2.56 13.31 -6.98
CA LEU A 165 -2.86 14.17 -5.83
C LEU A 165 -2.35 13.60 -4.50
N ILE A 166 -2.39 12.28 -4.33
CA ILE A 166 -1.91 11.63 -3.12
C ILE A 166 -0.37 11.57 -3.08
N ILE A 167 0.29 11.40 -4.23
CA ILE A 167 1.75 11.33 -4.30
C ILE A 167 2.40 12.71 -4.31
N LEU A 168 1.73 13.71 -4.88
CA LEU A 168 2.26 15.05 -5.13
C LEU A 168 2.82 15.74 -3.87
N PRO A 169 2.14 15.76 -2.70
CA PRO A 169 2.67 16.41 -1.50
C PRO A 169 4.04 15.86 -1.09
N ILE A 170 4.21 14.55 -1.14
CA ILE A 170 5.46 13.90 -0.76
C ILE A 170 6.55 14.14 -1.81
N SER A 171 6.17 14.19 -3.09
CA SER A 171 7.10 14.49 -4.18
C SER A 171 7.61 15.94 -4.11
N ILE A 172 6.75 16.90 -3.82
CA ILE A 172 7.15 18.32 -3.64
C ILE A 172 8.09 18.45 -2.44
N TYR A 173 7.70 17.86 -1.30
CA TYR A 173 8.53 17.90 -0.10
C TYR A 173 9.94 17.32 -0.32
N ARG A 174 10.06 16.30 -1.18
CA ARG A 174 11.36 15.74 -1.59
C ARG A 174 12.22 16.74 -2.36
N VAL A 175 11.61 17.50 -3.30
CA VAL A 175 12.34 18.45 -4.15
C VAL A 175 12.83 19.65 -3.35
N GLU A 176 12.08 20.10 -2.34
CA GLU A 176 12.46 21.24 -1.49
C GLU A 176 13.57 20.92 -0.48
N VAL A 177 13.80 19.64 -0.19
CA VAL A 177 14.76 19.19 0.83
C VAL A 177 16.09 18.70 0.22
N ILE A 178 16.14 18.49 -1.11
CA ILE A 178 17.37 18.15 -1.86
C ILE A 178 18.01 19.43 -2.41
#